data_6d7b4db6081a30f38e76f9cb7efaf007
#
_entry.id   6d7b4db6081a30f38e76f9cb7efaf007
#
_cell.length_a   1.000
_cell.length_b   1.000
_cell.length_c   1.000
_cell.angle_alpha   90.00
_cell.angle_beta   90.00
_cell.angle_gamma   90.00
#
_symmetry.space_group_name_H-M   'P 1'
#
loop_
_entity.id
_entity.type
_entity.pdbx_description
1 polymer ?
#
loop_
_entity_poly.entity_id
_entity_poly.type
_entity_poly.pdbx_seq_one_letter_code
_entity_poly.pdbx_strand_id
1 'polypeptide(L)'
;MTKWDYLAMGVLTLFFTILVFYRIGNTSAPQSAYTATTEDRDIVIDLGDYVDVGSIHMFLGNLNTRKFSISAFNEVTGAWEVLQGETAAESVFAWNTIAINYNLRYPGIVALDEECVINELVLTSPDGTILSPIYDAKYSALFDEQDLFPAVKTYLTGTMFDEVYHGRTAYEFIHGLVTYETTHPQLGKILISLGIRMFGMTPFGWRFMSALFGIFMVPLFYLFAKAFRIPLLQQPLRYFWCLTVCTSCYQELPRLIFS
;
A
#
# COMPACT_ATOMS: atom_id res chain seq x y z
N MET A 1 -16.44 2.34 -40.48
CA MET A 1 -16.79 1.46 -39.36
C MET A 1 -18.21 0.92 -39.56
N THR A 2 -18.40 -0.36 -39.34
CA THR A 2 -19.70 -1.03 -39.37
C THR A 2 -20.32 -1.08 -37.97
N LYS A 3 -21.63 -1.41 -37.87
CA LYS A 3 -22.26 -1.63 -36.56
C LYS A 3 -21.56 -2.74 -35.74
N TRP A 4 -21.00 -3.74 -36.42
CA TRP A 4 -20.24 -4.83 -35.81
C TRP A 4 -18.89 -4.36 -35.22
N ASP A 5 -18.27 -3.35 -35.82
CA ASP A 5 -17.02 -2.78 -35.27
C ASP A 5 -17.28 -2.08 -33.92
N TYR A 6 -18.37 -1.31 -33.81
CA TYR A 6 -18.76 -0.67 -32.56
C TYR A 6 -19.12 -1.69 -31.48
N LEU A 7 -19.83 -2.75 -31.86
CA LEU A 7 -20.16 -3.83 -30.93
C LEU A 7 -18.90 -4.55 -30.44
N ALA A 8 -18.01 -4.93 -31.34
CA ALA A 8 -16.75 -5.60 -30.98
C ALA A 8 -15.87 -4.73 -30.07
N MET A 9 -15.72 -3.45 -30.42
CA MET A 9 -14.97 -2.48 -29.61
C MET A 9 -15.56 -2.34 -28.22
N GLY A 10 -16.90 -2.21 -28.11
CA GLY A 10 -17.60 -2.11 -26.83
C GLY A 10 -17.45 -3.36 -25.97
N VAL A 11 -17.61 -4.55 -26.55
CA VAL A 11 -17.41 -5.83 -25.83
C VAL A 11 -15.99 -5.99 -25.34
N LEU A 12 -14.99 -5.69 -26.18
CA LEU A 12 -13.58 -5.76 -25.78
C LEU A 12 -13.26 -4.76 -24.66
N THR A 13 -13.74 -3.53 -24.76
CA THR A 13 -13.52 -2.51 -23.72
C THR A 13 -14.19 -2.92 -22.42
N LEU A 14 -15.43 -3.41 -22.44
CA LEU A 14 -16.13 -3.89 -21.26
C LEU A 14 -15.41 -5.06 -20.59
N PHE A 15 -15.02 -6.05 -21.40
CA PHE A 15 -14.26 -7.20 -20.90
C PHE A 15 -12.94 -6.78 -20.24
N PHE A 16 -12.19 -5.88 -20.88
CA PHE A 16 -10.96 -5.35 -20.33
C PHE A 16 -11.19 -4.54 -19.06
N THR A 17 -12.27 -3.75 -19.00
CA THR A 17 -12.65 -2.99 -17.80
C THR A 17 -12.87 -3.92 -16.61
N ILE A 18 -13.61 -5.01 -16.80
CA ILE A 18 -13.84 -6.01 -15.76
C ILE A 18 -12.51 -6.62 -15.29
N LEU A 19 -11.65 -7.01 -16.22
CA LEU A 19 -10.35 -7.60 -15.89
C LEU A 19 -9.45 -6.63 -15.10
N VAL A 20 -9.35 -5.38 -15.53
CA VAL A 20 -8.47 -4.37 -14.93
C VAL A 20 -8.93 -4.01 -13.51
N PHE A 21 -10.23 -3.85 -13.29
CA PHE A 21 -10.75 -3.53 -11.95
C PHE A 21 -10.89 -4.75 -11.04
N TYR A 22 -10.77 -5.96 -11.59
CA TYR A 22 -10.78 -7.15 -10.75
C TYR A 22 -9.54 -7.21 -9.87
N ARG A 23 -9.72 -7.03 -8.55
CA ARG A 23 -8.64 -7.06 -7.56
C ARG A 23 -7.49 -6.08 -7.85
N ILE A 24 -7.78 -4.89 -8.30
CA ILE A 24 -6.76 -3.86 -8.58
C ILE A 24 -6.07 -3.36 -7.31
N GLY A 25 -6.73 -3.43 -6.17
CA GLY A 25 -6.24 -3.01 -4.87
C GLY A 25 -7.38 -2.79 -3.87
N ASN A 26 -7.05 -2.78 -2.59
CA ASN A 26 -8.01 -2.44 -1.54
C ASN A 26 -8.44 -0.98 -1.66
N THR A 27 -9.71 -0.72 -1.38
CA THR A 27 -10.31 0.63 -1.35
C THR A 27 -10.13 1.33 -0.02
N SER A 28 -9.59 0.63 0.98
CA SER A 28 -9.30 1.14 2.31
C SER A 28 -7.85 0.86 2.69
N ALA A 29 -7.26 1.77 3.43
CA ALA A 29 -5.95 1.67 4.05
C ALA A 29 -5.96 2.63 5.25
N PRO A 30 -5.13 2.45 6.29
CA PRO A 30 -5.05 3.37 7.42
C PRO A 30 -4.82 4.81 6.98
N GLN A 31 -5.67 5.74 7.46
CA GLN A 31 -5.64 7.16 7.09
C GLN A 31 -5.38 8.07 8.30
N SER A 32 -5.86 7.70 9.50
CA SER A 32 -5.49 8.38 10.73
C SER A 32 -4.00 8.20 11.00
N ALA A 33 -3.39 9.10 11.76
CA ALA A 33 -1.97 9.02 12.00
C ALA A 33 -1.56 9.64 13.33
N TYR A 34 -0.58 9.03 13.98
CA TYR A 34 0.18 9.60 15.06
C TYR A 34 1.55 10.06 14.54
N THR A 35 1.96 11.25 14.91
CA THR A 35 3.28 11.78 14.58
C THR A 35 4.17 11.76 15.82
N ALA A 36 5.16 10.86 15.82
CA ALA A 36 6.19 10.85 16.84
C ALA A 36 7.16 12.01 16.61
N THR A 37 7.21 12.93 17.58
CA THR A 37 8.10 14.09 17.58
C THR A 37 9.32 13.83 18.46
N THR A 38 10.31 14.71 18.43
CA THR A 38 11.52 14.60 19.27
C THR A 38 11.18 14.57 20.78
N GLU A 39 10.09 15.20 21.19
CA GLU A 39 9.65 15.26 22.59
C GLU A 39 8.77 14.05 22.99
N ASP A 40 8.09 13.41 22.04
CA ASP A 40 7.15 12.32 22.27
C ASP A 40 7.38 11.17 21.25
N ARG A 41 8.61 10.64 21.25
CA ARG A 41 9.03 9.55 20.37
C ARG A 41 8.86 8.15 20.98
N ASP A 42 8.61 8.09 22.28
CA ASP A 42 8.52 6.84 23.03
C ASP A 42 7.05 6.42 23.16
N ILE A 43 6.65 5.46 22.34
CA ILE A 43 5.31 4.89 22.36
C ILE A 43 5.32 3.71 23.34
N VAL A 44 4.67 3.88 24.47
CA VAL A 44 4.55 2.82 25.49
C VAL A 44 3.12 2.31 25.53
N ILE A 45 2.97 1.01 25.51
CA ILE A 45 1.69 0.32 25.42
C ILE A 45 1.57 -0.63 26.63
N ASP A 46 0.38 -0.81 27.20
CA ASP A 46 0.09 -1.85 28.20
C ASP A 46 -0.78 -2.94 27.58
N LEU A 47 -0.33 -4.17 27.59
CA LEU A 47 -1.10 -5.33 27.10
C LEU A 47 -2.02 -5.93 28.18
N GLY A 48 -2.05 -5.30 29.38
CA GLY A 48 -2.88 -5.72 30.51
C GLY A 48 -2.26 -6.86 31.32
N ASP A 49 -1.61 -7.79 30.67
CA ASP A 49 -0.92 -8.94 31.28
C ASP A 49 0.32 -9.31 30.46
N TYR A 50 1.14 -10.21 30.97
CA TYR A 50 2.24 -10.81 30.23
C TYR A 50 1.69 -11.72 29.15
N VAL A 51 1.92 -11.40 27.89
CA VAL A 51 1.48 -12.17 26.74
C VAL A 51 2.65 -12.43 25.77
N ASP A 52 2.55 -13.50 25.01
CA ASP A 52 3.53 -13.78 23.97
C ASP A 52 3.25 -12.90 22.75
N VAL A 53 4.13 -11.95 22.49
CA VAL A 53 4.09 -11.08 21.31
C VAL A 53 4.95 -11.70 20.22
N GLY A 54 4.35 -12.10 19.12
CA GLY A 54 5.03 -12.64 17.95
C GLY A 54 5.66 -11.55 17.08
N SER A 55 4.85 -10.53 16.74
CA SER A 55 5.27 -9.45 15.84
C SER A 55 4.58 -8.13 16.15
N ILE A 56 5.27 -7.04 15.82
CA ILE A 56 4.71 -5.70 15.70
C ILE A 56 4.58 -5.35 14.21
N HIS A 57 3.42 -4.87 13.82
CA HIS A 57 3.12 -4.43 12.46
C HIS A 57 2.82 -2.94 12.48
N MET A 58 3.46 -2.20 11.58
CA MET A 58 3.28 -0.75 11.46
C MET A 58 2.93 -0.38 10.04
N PHE A 59 1.86 0.41 9.85
CA PHE A 59 1.58 1.07 8.60
C PHE A 59 2.17 2.47 8.63
N LEU A 60 3.11 2.75 7.74
CA LEU A 60 3.81 4.03 7.73
C LEU A 60 3.30 4.93 6.63
N GLY A 61 2.91 6.15 7.00
CA GLY A 61 2.56 7.21 6.06
C GLY A 61 3.72 8.15 5.70
N ASN A 62 4.89 7.92 6.28
CA ASN A 62 6.08 8.71 5.97
C ASN A 62 6.62 8.40 4.58
N LEU A 63 7.22 9.44 4.00
CA LEU A 63 7.81 9.38 2.66
C LEU A 63 9.22 8.77 2.63
N ASN A 64 9.79 8.42 3.77
CA ASN A 64 11.14 7.86 3.89
C ASN A 64 11.15 6.61 4.78
N THR A 65 12.15 5.76 4.60
CA THR A 65 12.50 4.73 5.56
C THR A 65 12.63 5.33 6.95
N ARG A 66 12.04 4.68 7.95
CA ARG A 66 12.11 5.10 9.36
C ARG A 66 12.72 3.99 10.20
N LYS A 67 13.43 4.40 11.22
CA LYS A 67 14.14 3.51 12.14
C LYS A 67 13.46 3.52 13.49
N PHE A 68 13.34 2.35 14.08
CA PHE A 68 12.73 2.12 15.36
C PHE A 68 13.62 1.27 16.24
N SER A 69 13.54 1.48 17.55
CA SER A 69 14.06 0.57 18.57
C SER A 69 12.88 -0.03 19.32
N ILE A 70 12.92 -1.32 19.57
CA ILE A 70 11.89 -2.04 20.30
C ILE A 70 12.45 -2.49 21.64
N SER A 71 11.75 -2.20 22.72
CA SER A 71 12.11 -2.54 24.09
C SER A 71 10.92 -3.12 24.85
N ALA A 72 11.20 -3.79 25.95
CA ALA A 72 10.20 -4.23 26.91
C ALA A 72 10.57 -3.71 28.29
N PHE A 73 9.57 -3.25 29.05
CA PHE A 73 9.79 -2.90 30.44
C PHE A 73 9.72 -4.15 31.31
N ASN A 74 10.77 -4.40 32.07
CA ASN A 74 10.84 -5.51 33.00
C ASN A 74 10.45 -5.01 34.41
N GLU A 75 9.26 -5.42 34.88
CA GLU A 75 8.72 -5.01 36.20
C GLU A 75 9.58 -5.51 37.37
N VAL A 76 10.34 -6.58 37.20
CA VAL A 76 11.19 -7.16 38.27
C VAL A 76 12.46 -6.32 38.47
N THR A 77 13.08 -5.89 37.38
CA THR A 77 14.32 -5.09 37.43
C THR A 77 14.02 -3.58 37.48
N GLY A 78 12.80 -3.16 37.12
CA GLY A 78 12.40 -1.76 36.95
C GLY A 78 13.11 -1.05 35.80
N ALA A 79 13.59 -1.80 34.80
CA ALA A 79 14.36 -1.26 33.68
C ALA A 79 13.80 -1.68 32.32
N TRP A 80 14.10 -0.86 31.30
CA TRP A 80 13.82 -1.18 29.92
C TRP A 80 14.91 -2.08 29.34
N GLU A 81 14.51 -3.19 28.77
CA GLU A 81 15.37 -4.14 28.06
C GLU A 81 15.17 -3.97 26.56
N VAL A 82 16.23 -3.69 25.82
CA VAL A 82 16.17 -3.56 24.36
C VAL A 82 16.07 -4.96 23.76
N LEU A 83 14.95 -5.24 23.09
CA LEU A 83 14.71 -6.50 22.37
C LEU A 83 15.30 -6.45 20.96
N GLN A 84 15.05 -5.33 20.28
CA GLN A 84 15.66 -5.03 18.99
C GLN A 84 16.18 -3.59 19.01
N GLY A 85 17.44 -3.42 18.62
CA GLY A 85 18.04 -2.11 18.49
C GLY A 85 17.50 -1.34 17.29
N GLU A 86 18.37 -0.76 16.48
CA GLU A 86 17.96 -0.05 15.28
C GLU A 86 17.39 -1.02 14.23
N THR A 87 16.07 -0.92 13.97
CA THR A 87 15.37 -1.70 12.96
C THR A 87 14.72 -0.74 11.95
N ALA A 88 15.02 -0.94 10.66
CA ALA A 88 14.46 -0.13 9.60
C ALA A 88 13.09 -0.64 9.14
N ALA A 89 12.12 0.26 9.04
CA ALA A 89 10.86 0.04 8.35
C ALA A 89 10.93 0.73 6.98
N GLU A 90 11.10 -0.07 5.94
CA GLU A 90 11.46 0.42 4.60
C GLU A 90 10.24 0.67 3.71
N SER A 91 9.13 -0.03 3.99
CA SER A 91 7.94 0.05 3.16
C SER A 91 7.10 1.25 3.52
N VAL A 92 6.85 2.13 2.54
CA VAL A 92 6.05 3.34 2.64
C VAL A 92 4.67 3.08 2.06
N PHE A 93 3.61 3.56 2.71
CA PHE A 93 2.21 3.26 2.40
C PHE A 93 1.93 1.75 2.33
N ALA A 94 2.56 1.01 3.23
CA ALA A 94 2.43 -0.44 3.35
C ALA A 94 2.72 -0.90 4.77
N TRP A 95 2.30 -2.12 5.09
CA TRP A 95 2.55 -2.73 6.38
C TRP A 95 3.98 -3.25 6.50
N ASN A 96 4.72 -2.74 7.46
CA ASN A 96 6.01 -3.26 7.90
C ASN A 96 5.81 -4.27 9.03
N THR A 97 6.65 -5.29 9.13
CA THR A 97 6.58 -6.30 10.20
C THR A 97 7.93 -6.43 10.88
N ILE A 98 7.92 -6.31 12.19
CA ILE A 98 9.07 -6.55 13.06
C ILE A 98 8.74 -7.76 13.93
N ALA A 99 9.44 -8.88 13.71
CA ALA A 99 9.28 -10.07 14.54
C ALA A 99 9.97 -9.88 15.89
N ILE A 100 9.29 -10.18 16.98
CA ILE A 100 9.81 -10.00 18.35
C ILE A 100 9.95 -11.35 19.05
N ASN A 101 8.90 -12.17 19.07
CA ASN A 101 8.83 -13.48 19.72
C ASN A 101 9.29 -13.42 21.20
N TYR A 102 8.64 -12.55 21.98
CA TYR A 102 9.00 -12.32 23.37
C TYR A 102 7.76 -12.22 24.24
N ASN A 103 7.82 -12.75 25.48
CA ASN A 103 6.76 -12.63 26.45
C ASN A 103 6.93 -11.32 27.23
N LEU A 104 6.00 -10.40 27.08
CA LEU A 104 6.07 -9.06 27.65
C LEU A 104 4.68 -8.48 27.93
N ARG A 105 4.63 -7.50 28.86
CA ARG A 105 3.42 -6.73 29.13
C ARG A 105 3.50 -5.30 28.60
N TYR A 106 4.64 -4.66 28.73
CA TYR A 106 4.85 -3.28 28.31
C TYR A 106 5.85 -3.21 27.13
N PRO A 107 5.38 -3.30 25.89
CA PRO A 107 6.20 -2.97 24.73
C PRO A 107 6.45 -1.47 24.67
N GLY A 108 7.71 -1.10 24.42
CA GLY A 108 8.15 0.25 24.11
C GLY A 108 8.66 0.32 22.68
N ILE A 109 8.13 1.24 21.90
CA ILE A 109 8.54 1.50 20.52
C ILE A 109 9.09 2.92 20.45
N VAL A 110 10.37 3.05 20.17
CA VAL A 110 11.06 4.34 20.09
C VAL A 110 11.30 4.68 18.63
N ALA A 111 10.72 5.76 18.13
CA ALA A 111 11.05 6.32 16.84
C ALA A 111 12.42 7.00 16.91
N LEU A 112 13.39 6.52 16.12
CA LEU A 112 14.77 7.04 16.13
C LEU A 112 14.94 8.25 15.24
N ASP A 113 14.09 8.38 14.22
CA ASP A 113 14.06 9.52 13.31
C ASP A 113 13.05 10.58 13.78
N GLU A 114 13.29 11.84 13.40
CA GLU A 114 12.38 12.95 13.68
C GLU A 114 11.14 12.87 12.78
N GLU A 115 10.01 13.37 13.30
CA GLU A 115 8.71 13.45 12.58
C GLU A 115 8.29 12.12 11.94
N CYS A 116 8.32 11.05 12.71
CA CYS A 116 7.87 9.75 12.24
C CYS A 116 6.34 9.67 12.29
N VAL A 117 5.72 9.51 11.14
CA VAL A 117 4.26 9.34 11.01
C VAL A 117 3.93 7.86 10.95
N ILE A 118 3.18 7.37 11.94
CA ILE A 118 2.67 6.01 12.00
C ILE A 118 1.15 6.10 11.87
N ASN A 119 0.59 5.48 10.83
CA ASN A 119 -0.85 5.50 10.64
C ASN A 119 -1.56 4.45 11.50
N GLU A 120 -0.99 3.26 11.61
CA GLU A 120 -1.61 2.19 12.37
C GLU A 120 -0.55 1.26 12.95
N LEU A 121 -0.81 0.75 14.16
CA LEU A 121 0.06 -0.15 14.89
C LEU A 121 -0.73 -1.39 15.34
N VAL A 122 -0.29 -2.57 14.93
CA VAL A 122 -0.92 -3.85 15.29
C VAL A 122 0.11 -4.74 15.95
N LEU A 123 -0.23 -5.28 17.11
CA LEU A 123 0.56 -6.33 17.76
C LEU A 123 -0.13 -7.67 17.57
N THR A 124 0.63 -8.69 17.24
CA THR A 124 0.10 -10.05 17.08
C THR A 124 0.85 -11.03 17.97
N SER A 125 0.12 -12.02 18.46
CA SER A 125 0.69 -13.22 19.07
C SER A 125 1.40 -14.09 18.01
N PRO A 126 2.18 -15.11 18.40
CA PRO A 126 2.86 -16.00 17.46
C PRO A 126 1.93 -16.77 16.53
N ASP A 127 0.67 -16.99 16.92
CA ASP A 127 -0.37 -17.62 16.07
C ASP A 127 -1.06 -16.63 15.12
N GLY A 128 -0.71 -15.34 15.16
CA GLY A 128 -1.27 -14.29 14.32
C GLY A 128 -2.53 -13.61 14.87
N THR A 129 -2.96 -13.95 16.10
CA THR A 129 -4.09 -13.27 16.74
C THR A 129 -3.72 -11.84 17.10
N ILE A 130 -4.60 -10.87 16.80
CA ILE A 130 -4.41 -9.47 17.15
C ILE A 130 -4.58 -9.29 18.65
N LEU A 131 -3.61 -8.64 19.29
CA LEU A 131 -3.62 -8.30 20.69
C LEU A 131 -4.24 -6.91 20.88
N SER A 132 -5.17 -6.78 21.81
CA SER A 132 -5.85 -5.50 22.12
C SER A 132 -5.11 -4.78 23.24
N PRO A 133 -4.37 -3.70 22.94
CA PRO A 133 -3.62 -2.96 23.94
C PRO A 133 -4.51 -2.01 24.75
N ILE A 134 -4.05 -1.69 25.94
CA ILE A 134 -4.53 -0.56 26.74
C ILE A 134 -3.57 0.60 26.47
N TYR A 135 -4.07 1.72 25.98
CA TYR A 135 -3.24 2.84 25.56
C TYR A 135 -3.78 4.18 26.04
N ASP A 136 -2.90 5.17 26.13
CA ASP A 136 -3.28 6.55 26.40
C ASP A 136 -4.09 7.13 25.23
N ALA A 137 -5.05 8.00 25.51
CA ALA A 137 -5.88 8.66 24.49
C ALA A 137 -5.07 9.36 23.39
N LYS A 138 -3.84 9.80 23.68
CA LYS A 138 -2.92 10.37 22.68
C LYS A 138 -2.53 9.38 21.57
N TYR A 139 -2.60 8.09 21.84
CA TYR A 139 -2.27 7.02 20.89
C TYR A 139 -3.50 6.45 20.17
N SER A 140 -4.68 7.05 20.36
CA SER A 140 -5.91 6.54 19.74
C SER A 140 -5.80 6.33 18.22
N ALA A 141 -5.11 7.26 17.53
CA ALA A 141 -4.89 7.17 16.08
C ALA A 141 -3.92 6.05 15.65
N LEU A 142 -3.29 5.33 16.59
CA LEU A 142 -2.46 4.16 16.29
C LEU A 142 -3.25 2.84 16.33
N PHE A 143 -4.50 2.86 16.83
CA PHE A 143 -5.26 1.65 17.12
C PHE A 143 -6.73 1.74 16.71
N ASP A 144 -7.11 2.72 15.90
CA ASP A 144 -8.51 2.97 15.51
C ASP A 144 -8.92 2.28 14.21
N GLU A 145 -7.97 1.76 13.45
CA GLU A 145 -8.20 1.11 12.15
C GLU A 145 -7.66 -0.34 12.11
N GLN A 146 -7.65 -1.05 13.25
CA GLN A 146 -7.12 -2.42 13.42
C GLN A 146 -7.75 -3.45 12.46
N ASP A 147 -9.00 -3.25 12.07
CA ASP A 147 -9.74 -4.09 11.12
C ASP A 147 -9.18 -4.02 9.70
N LEU A 148 -8.37 -3.01 9.38
CA LEU A 148 -7.69 -2.88 8.10
C LEU A 148 -6.39 -3.71 8.01
N PHE A 149 -5.96 -4.32 9.13
CA PHE A 149 -4.79 -5.19 9.12
C PHE A 149 -5.07 -6.47 8.33
N PRO A 150 -4.32 -6.75 7.26
CA PRO A 150 -4.60 -7.90 6.41
C PRO A 150 -4.07 -9.20 7.01
N ALA A 151 -4.84 -10.27 6.96
CA ALA A 151 -4.38 -11.60 7.35
C ALA A 151 -3.15 -12.06 6.52
N VAL A 152 -3.08 -11.63 5.26
CA VAL A 152 -1.93 -11.88 4.38
C VAL A 152 -1.59 -10.59 3.63
N LYS A 153 -0.33 -10.18 3.72
CA LYS A 153 0.18 -9.02 2.98
C LYS A 153 0.37 -9.37 1.52
N THR A 154 -0.29 -8.62 0.65
CA THR A 154 -0.23 -8.79 -0.80
C THR A 154 -0.14 -7.44 -1.49
N TYR A 155 -0.01 -7.42 -2.81
CA TYR A 155 -0.09 -6.19 -3.60
C TYR A 155 -1.43 -5.44 -3.41
N LEU A 156 -2.47 -6.11 -2.91
CA LEU A 156 -3.77 -5.48 -2.64
C LEU A 156 -3.72 -4.53 -1.43
N THR A 157 -2.76 -4.70 -0.54
CA THR A 157 -2.72 -4.04 0.78
C THR A 157 -1.64 -2.98 0.93
N GLY A 158 -0.86 -2.72 -0.12
CA GLY A 158 0.21 -1.73 -0.09
C GLY A 158 0.80 -1.43 -1.46
N THR A 159 1.85 -0.62 -1.47
CA THR A 159 2.64 -0.33 -2.67
C THR A 159 3.49 -1.53 -3.08
N MET A 160 3.72 -1.68 -4.36
CA MET A 160 4.56 -2.72 -4.92
C MET A 160 5.53 -2.15 -5.94
N PHE A 161 6.81 -2.53 -5.84
CA PHE A 161 7.87 -2.12 -6.74
C PHE A 161 7.90 -0.60 -6.95
N ASP A 162 7.87 -0.11 -8.19
CA ASP A 162 7.94 1.33 -8.52
C ASP A 162 6.69 2.13 -8.14
N GLU A 163 5.61 1.49 -7.72
CA GLU A 163 4.39 2.19 -7.26
C GLU A 163 4.68 3.12 -6.09
N VAL A 164 5.65 2.77 -5.23
CA VAL A 164 6.05 3.62 -4.11
C VAL A 164 6.51 5.00 -4.58
N TYR A 165 7.27 5.07 -5.67
CA TYR A 165 7.77 6.35 -6.20
C TYR A 165 6.65 7.19 -6.80
N HIS A 166 5.75 6.56 -7.56
CA HIS A 166 4.65 7.25 -8.22
C HIS A 166 3.56 7.68 -7.24
N GLY A 167 3.15 6.78 -6.36
CA GLY A 167 2.16 7.07 -5.31
C GLY A 167 2.66 8.13 -4.33
N ARG A 168 3.93 8.02 -3.89
CA ARG A 168 4.59 9.00 -3.05
C ARG A 168 4.61 10.40 -3.69
N THR A 169 5.09 10.52 -4.94
CA THR A 169 5.15 11.81 -5.62
C THR A 169 3.75 12.39 -5.86
N ALA A 170 2.75 11.55 -6.14
CA ALA A 170 1.38 12.00 -6.25
C ALA A 170 0.84 12.53 -4.89
N TYR A 171 1.19 11.90 -3.78
CA TYR A 171 0.89 12.38 -2.43
C TYR A 171 1.60 13.72 -2.15
N GLU A 172 2.88 13.83 -2.50
CA GLU A 172 3.65 15.08 -2.36
C GLU A 172 2.99 16.25 -3.12
N PHE A 173 2.49 16.02 -4.34
CA PHE A 173 1.73 17.03 -5.10
C PHE A 173 0.44 17.45 -4.40
N ILE A 174 -0.28 16.52 -3.79
CA ILE A 174 -1.53 16.83 -3.08
C ILE A 174 -1.27 17.75 -1.89
N HIS A 175 -0.15 17.54 -1.20
CA HIS A 175 0.19 18.25 0.04
C HIS A 175 1.16 19.42 -0.16
N GLY A 176 1.56 19.72 -1.40
CA GLY A 176 2.49 20.81 -1.71
C GLY A 176 3.90 20.59 -1.16
N LEU A 177 4.31 19.32 -1.02
CA LEU A 177 5.64 18.95 -0.54
C LEU A 177 6.66 18.95 -1.68
N VAL A 178 7.95 19.00 -1.32
CA VAL A 178 9.04 18.86 -2.30
C VAL A 178 9.04 17.44 -2.86
N THR A 179 9.02 17.34 -4.17
CA THR A 179 8.97 16.04 -4.85
C THR A 179 10.29 15.29 -4.74
N TYR A 180 10.25 14.08 -4.24
CA TYR A 180 11.42 13.20 -4.12
C TYR A 180 11.88 12.68 -5.49
N GLU A 181 10.95 12.21 -6.31
CA GLU A 181 11.25 11.56 -7.57
C GLU A 181 10.91 12.50 -8.75
N THR A 182 11.95 12.92 -9.49
CA THR A 182 11.85 13.87 -10.60
C THR A 182 12.24 13.30 -11.96
N THR A 183 12.70 12.04 -12.02
CA THR A 183 13.25 11.43 -13.24
C THR A 183 12.16 11.05 -14.25
N HIS A 184 10.96 10.71 -13.80
CA HIS A 184 9.84 10.35 -14.65
C HIS A 184 8.95 11.57 -14.97
N PRO A 185 8.28 11.58 -16.14
CA PRO A 185 7.36 12.66 -16.52
C PRO A 185 6.27 12.91 -15.48
N GLN A 186 6.06 14.16 -15.11
CA GLN A 186 5.17 14.53 -14.00
C GLN A 186 3.69 14.33 -14.32
N LEU A 187 3.27 14.37 -15.59
CA LEU A 187 1.86 14.25 -15.98
C LEU A 187 1.19 12.98 -15.43
N GLY A 188 1.88 11.84 -15.52
CA GLY A 188 1.35 10.57 -15.00
C GLY A 188 1.09 10.65 -13.50
N LYS A 189 2.01 11.25 -12.74
CA LYS A 189 1.90 11.41 -11.29
C LYS A 189 0.80 12.39 -10.88
N ILE A 190 0.61 13.47 -11.66
CA ILE A 190 -0.52 14.40 -11.49
C ILE A 190 -1.84 13.68 -11.72
N LEU A 191 -1.94 12.82 -12.72
CA LEU A 191 -3.14 12.00 -12.94
C LEU A 191 -3.38 11.02 -11.79
N ILE A 192 -2.34 10.34 -11.29
CA ILE A 192 -2.42 9.49 -10.10
C ILE A 192 -2.94 10.28 -8.89
N SER A 193 -2.49 11.53 -8.70
CA SER A 193 -2.96 12.38 -7.60
C SER A 193 -4.48 12.65 -7.64
N LEU A 194 -5.09 12.67 -8.83
CA LEU A 194 -6.55 12.78 -8.95
C LEU A 194 -7.24 11.52 -8.43
N GLY A 195 -6.72 10.33 -8.72
CA GLY A 195 -7.24 9.08 -8.17
C GLY A 195 -7.14 9.02 -6.64
N ILE A 196 -5.99 9.46 -6.08
CA ILE A 196 -5.79 9.55 -4.63
C ILE A 196 -6.75 10.57 -4.00
N ARG A 197 -7.01 11.71 -4.63
CA ARG A 197 -7.98 12.70 -4.14
C ARG A 197 -9.41 12.17 -4.13
N MET A 198 -9.77 11.26 -5.04
CA MET A 198 -11.10 10.68 -5.14
C MET A 198 -11.34 9.52 -4.18
N PHE A 199 -10.31 8.69 -3.96
CA PHE A 199 -10.43 7.39 -3.26
C PHE A 199 -9.49 7.24 -2.06
N GLY A 200 -8.80 8.32 -1.67
CA GLY A 200 -7.82 8.29 -0.58
C GLY A 200 -6.47 7.69 -1.00
N MET A 201 -5.49 7.76 -0.09
CA MET A 201 -4.17 7.14 -0.26
C MET A 201 -4.29 5.63 -0.03
N THR A 202 -4.91 4.95 -0.96
CA THR A 202 -5.21 3.51 -0.94
C THR A 202 -4.65 2.83 -2.18
N PRO A 203 -4.39 1.51 -2.17
CA PRO A 203 -3.98 0.76 -3.36
C PRO A 203 -4.90 0.96 -4.57
N PHE A 204 -6.20 1.03 -4.34
CA PHE A 204 -7.17 1.37 -5.39
C PHE A 204 -6.96 2.80 -5.88
N GLY A 205 -6.79 3.77 -4.98
CA GLY A 205 -6.71 5.19 -5.31
C GLY A 205 -5.55 5.51 -6.24
N TRP A 206 -4.33 5.06 -5.93
CA TRP A 206 -3.17 5.35 -6.79
C TRP A 206 -3.14 4.54 -8.09
N ARG A 207 -3.84 3.39 -8.18
CA ARG A 207 -3.94 2.58 -9.41
C ARG A 207 -5.09 2.99 -10.32
N PHE A 208 -6.12 3.65 -9.79
CA PHE A 208 -7.37 3.95 -10.51
C PHE A 208 -7.14 4.68 -11.83
N MET A 209 -6.37 5.78 -11.82
CA MET A 209 -6.19 6.57 -13.03
C MET A 209 -5.36 5.82 -14.08
N SER A 210 -4.34 5.08 -13.70
CA SER A 210 -3.56 4.23 -14.60
C SER A 210 -4.44 3.16 -15.25
N ALA A 211 -5.32 2.52 -14.48
CA ALA A 211 -6.31 1.56 -14.97
C ALA A 211 -7.29 2.21 -15.95
N LEU A 212 -7.81 3.38 -15.63
CA LEU A 212 -8.74 4.12 -16.48
C LEU A 212 -8.13 4.46 -17.84
N PHE A 213 -6.89 4.97 -17.84
CA PHE A 213 -6.18 5.25 -19.09
C PHE A 213 -5.90 3.97 -19.89
N GLY A 214 -5.55 2.86 -19.23
CA GLY A 214 -5.44 1.54 -19.86
C GLY A 214 -6.73 1.11 -20.56
N ILE A 215 -7.88 1.34 -19.94
CA ILE A 215 -9.20 1.05 -20.54
C ILE A 215 -9.44 1.90 -21.78
N PHE A 216 -9.14 3.19 -21.74
CA PHE A 216 -9.29 4.08 -22.91
C PHE A 216 -8.35 3.71 -24.07
N MET A 217 -7.21 3.09 -23.79
CA MET A 217 -6.30 2.61 -24.82
C MET A 217 -6.94 1.51 -25.69
N VAL A 218 -7.84 0.70 -25.16
CA VAL A 218 -8.47 -0.40 -25.91
C VAL A 218 -9.25 0.10 -27.15
N PRO A 219 -10.24 1.02 -27.01
CA PRO A 219 -10.94 1.55 -28.18
C PRO A 219 -10.04 2.36 -29.11
N LEU A 220 -9.09 3.13 -28.57
CA LEU A 220 -8.14 3.88 -29.40
C LEU A 220 -7.30 2.94 -30.27
N PHE A 221 -6.82 1.85 -29.70
CA PHE A 221 -6.02 0.87 -30.42
C PHE A 221 -6.84 0.10 -31.46
N TYR A 222 -8.11 -0.18 -31.14
CA TYR A 222 -9.03 -0.76 -32.11
C TYR A 222 -9.22 0.17 -33.33
N LEU A 223 -9.44 1.46 -33.11
CA LEU A 223 -9.59 2.46 -34.15
C LEU A 223 -8.31 2.60 -34.99
N PHE A 224 -7.16 2.64 -34.34
CA PHE A 224 -5.86 2.70 -34.98
C PHE A 224 -5.63 1.48 -35.91
N ALA A 225 -5.80 0.26 -35.39
CA ALA A 225 -5.67 -0.96 -36.16
C ALA A 225 -6.61 -1.01 -37.39
N LYS A 226 -7.80 -0.44 -37.25
CA LYS A 226 -8.79 -0.32 -38.34
C LYS A 226 -8.35 0.70 -39.39
N ALA A 227 -7.79 1.85 -38.99
CA ALA A 227 -7.33 2.89 -39.91
C ALA A 227 -6.21 2.42 -40.82
N PHE A 228 -5.28 1.64 -40.32
CA PHE A 228 -4.14 1.13 -41.07
C PHE A 228 -4.47 -0.06 -41.96
N ARG A 229 -5.74 -0.52 -42.03
CA ARG A 229 -6.20 -1.64 -42.89
C ARG A 229 -5.27 -2.87 -42.86
N ILE A 230 -4.75 -3.24 -41.70
CA ILE A 230 -3.83 -4.35 -41.51
C ILE A 230 -4.66 -5.63 -41.28
N PRO A 231 -5.06 -6.40 -42.32
CA PRO A 231 -6.01 -7.50 -42.14
C PRO A 231 -5.42 -8.64 -41.30
N LEU A 232 -4.11 -8.91 -41.48
CA LEU A 232 -3.41 -10.01 -40.80
C LEU A 232 -3.07 -9.67 -39.32
N LEU A 233 -2.87 -8.40 -39.02
CA LEU A 233 -2.56 -7.88 -37.66
C LEU A 233 -3.79 -7.45 -36.89
N GLN A 234 -4.94 -7.31 -37.56
CA GLN A 234 -6.19 -6.87 -36.89
C GLN A 234 -6.68 -7.87 -35.85
N GLN A 235 -6.50 -9.15 -36.03
CA GLN A 235 -6.95 -10.18 -35.09
C GLN A 235 -5.95 -10.42 -33.96
N PRO A 236 -4.67 -10.79 -34.20
CA PRO A 236 -3.73 -11.09 -33.12
C PRO A 236 -3.27 -9.86 -32.33
N LEU A 237 -3.13 -8.68 -32.95
CA LEU A 237 -2.79 -7.44 -32.24
C LEU A 237 -3.92 -6.97 -31.31
N ARG A 238 -5.19 -7.22 -31.67
CA ARG A 238 -6.34 -6.97 -30.77
C ARG A 238 -6.23 -7.79 -29.48
N TYR A 239 -5.80 -9.04 -29.58
CA TYR A 239 -5.64 -9.94 -28.43
C TYR A 239 -4.31 -9.73 -27.71
N PHE A 240 -3.23 -9.57 -28.44
CA PHE A 240 -1.88 -9.42 -27.89
C PHE A 240 -1.71 -8.12 -27.07
N TRP A 241 -2.28 -7.02 -27.55
CA TRP A 241 -2.22 -5.74 -26.82
C TRP A 241 -3.10 -5.76 -25.56
N CYS A 242 -4.29 -6.33 -25.61
CA CYS A 242 -5.09 -6.53 -24.40
C CYS A 242 -4.36 -7.40 -23.37
N LEU A 243 -3.64 -8.44 -23.83
CA LEU A 243 -2.87 -9.30 -22.95
C LEU A 243 -1.59 -8.62 -22.42
N THR A 244 -0.83 -7.88 -23.23
CA THR A 244 0.42 -7.24 -22.82
C THR A 244 0.20 -6.05 -21.90
N VAL A 245 -0.81 -5.23 -22.13
CA VAL A 245 -1.17 -4.14 -21.19
C VAL A 245 -1.70 -4.74 -19.89
N CYS A 246 -2.48 -5.82 -19.97
CA CYS A 246 -2.94 -6.56 -18.81
C CYS A 246 -1.78 -7.20 -18.03
N THR A 247 -0.77 -7.78 -18.71
CA THR A 247 0.41 -8.39 -18.08
C THR A 247 1.37 -7.35 -17.50
N SER A 248 1.46 -6.16 -18.05
CA SER A 248 2.24 -5.06 -17.46
C SER A 248 1.59 -4.51 -16.18
N CYS A 249 0.26 -4.55 -16.09
CA CYS A 249 -0.48 -4.27 -14.84
C CYS A 249 -0.56 -5.48 -13.90
N TYR A 250 -0.30 -6.69 -14.40
CA TYR A 250 -0.49 -7.98 -13.71
C TYR A 250 0.72 -8.90 -13.90
N GLN A 251 1.90 -8.46 -13.50
CA GLN A 251 3.08 -9.37 -13.45
C GLN A 251 2.95 -10.52 -12.46
N GLU A 252 1.83 -10.64 -11.73
CA GLU A 252 1.63 -11.66 -10.69
C GLU A 252 0.53 -12.71 -10.97
N LEU A 253 -0.11 -12.70 -12.14
CA LEU A 253 -1.13 -13.72 -12.46
C LEU A 253 -0.64 -15.20 -12.43
N PRO A 254 0.64 -15.52 -12.74
CA PRO A 254 1.10 -16.91 -12.67
C PRO A 254 1.21 -17.49 -11.27
N ARG A 255 1.34 -16.66 -10.21
CA ARG A 255 1.47 -17.16 -8.83
C ARG A 255 0.14 -17.52 -8.17
N LEU A 256 -0.99 -17.07 -8.71
CA LEU A 256 -2.32 -17.33 -8.16
C LEU A 256 -2.99 -18.59 -8.72
N ILE A 257 -2.43 -19.20 -9.76
CA ILE A 257 -2.97 -20.43 -10.38
C ILE A 257 -2.25 -21.69 -9.85
N PHE A 258 -1.09 -21.54 -9.19
CA PHE A 258 -0.27 -22.66 -8.70
C PHE A 258 0.03 -22.63 -7.19
N SER A 259 -0.80 -21.97 -6.39
CA SER A 259 -0.74 -22.10 -4.93
C SER A 259 -2.05 -22.65 -4.37
#